data_baa0f5c69544ea7f506d5ded8b632c71
#
_entry.id   baa0f5c69544ea7f506d5ded8b632c71
#
_cell.length_a   1.000
_cell.length_b   1.000
_cell.length_c   1.000
_cell.angle_alpha   90.00
_cell.angle_beta   90.00
_cell.angle_gamma   90.00
#
_symmetry.space_group_name_H-M   'P 1'
#
loop_
_entity.id
_entity.type
_entity.pdbx_description
1 polymer ?
#
loop_
_entity_poly.entity_id
_entity_poly.type
_entity_poly.pdbx_seq_one_letter_code
_entity_poly.pdbx_strand_id
1 'polypeptide(L)'
;MPRFAYNDGIRIAFEDLGGAGGDPLLLVMGLGTSRFWWPDGLVDELVHRGFHVVAYDQRDAGQSTHLPARRVGPPVAALLRPTPPAYSGEDLADDAVAVLDALGWERAHLFGHSMGGLVAQRVAIRHPERVQTLATSSAVPSDVKGLSVLRYVRLAPLVRFARLHYPETPQGDLALAVAVARILAAPGRRIDESDVREFVDKEAAHRIADFRDQKAQSRQVGAKWHGGPLARITAPALVLHGSRDPLLRVSAARDIAAAVPGARLRIVPGAGHFLAGDVWATYADELRTVADRVADQPRTACED
;
A
#
# COMPACT_ATOMS: atom_id res chain seq x y z
N MET A 1 -21.97 1.71 0.87
CA MET A 1 -21.75 1.58 -0.59
C MET A 1 -20.47 2.30 -0.95
N PRO A 2 -19.62 1.76 -1.83
CA PRO A 2 -18.40 2.43 -2.21
C PRO A 2 -18.71 3.76 -2.89
N ARG A 3 -17.88 4.76 -2.58
CA ARG A 3 -17.83 6.03 -3.30
C ARG A 3 -16.80 5.92 -4.41
N PHE A 4 -16.83 6.85 -5.36
CA PHE A 4 -15.91 6.81 -6.50
C PHE A 4 -15.29 8.19 -6.74
N ALA A 5 -13.98 8.18 -6.95
CA ALA A 5 -13.21 9.28 -7.53
C ALA A 5 -12.93 8.98 -9.01
N TYR A 6 -12.54 9.99 -9.77
CA TYR A 6 -12.25 9.84 -11.21
C TYR A 6 -10.94 10.53 -11.56
N ASN A 7 -10.08 9.83 -12.29
CA ASN A 7 -8.84 10.34 -12.84
C ASN A 7 -8.67 9.84 -14.29
N ASP A 8 -8.65 10.74 -15.26
CA ASP A 8 -8.51 10.44 -16.70
C ASP A 8 -9.41 9.29 -17.21
N GLY A 9 -10.70 9.31 -16.83
CA GLY A 9 -11.67 8.29 -17.20
C GLY A 9 -11.55 6.98 -16.39
N ILE A 10 -10.60 6.86 -15.48
CA ILE A 10 -10.45 5.75 -14.54
C ILE A 10 -11.31 6.05 -13.31
N ARG A 11 -12.14 5.09 -12.94
CA ARG A 11 -12.96 5.14 -11.74
C ARG A 11 -12.21 4.45 -10.60
N ILE A 12 -12.00 5.16 -9.49
CA ILE A 12 -11.30 4.71 -8.29
C ILE A 12 -12.31 4.55 -7.16
N ALA A 13 -12.49 3.32 -6.70
CA ALA A 13 -13.38 3.02 -5.57
C ALA A 13 -12.70 3.33 -4.25
N PHE A 14 -13.41 3.99 -3.33
CA PHE A 14 -12.92 4.25 -1.98
C PHE A 14 -14.05 4.13 -0.95
N GLU A 15 -13.65 3.99 0.31
CA GLU A 15 -14.55 3.80 1.43
C GLU A 15 -14.06 4.56 2.66
N ASP A 16 -15.00 5.23 3.32
CA ASP A 16 -14.79 5.84 4.62
C ASP A 16 -14.91 4.74 5.69
N LEU A 17 -13.82 4.50 6.39
CA LEU A 17 -13.72 3.43 7.39
C LEU A 17 -13.96 3.94 8.83
N GLY A 18 -14.21 5.25 8.99
CA GLY A 18 -14.60 5.82 10.26
C GLY A 18 -13.67 6.93 10.78
N GLY A 19 -13.99 7.43 11.97
CA GLY A 19 -13.22 8.50 12.61
C GLY A 19 -13.55 9.90 12.07
N ALA A 20 -14.75 10.13 11.54
CA ALA A 20 -15.18 11.43 11.01
C ALA A 20 -14.90 12.57 12.01
N GLY A 21 -14.27 13.64 11.52
CA GLY A 21 -13.82 14.79 12.33
C GLY A 21 -12.39 14.63 12.89
N GLY A 22 -11.76 13.47 12.71
CA GLY A 22 -10.34 13.25 13.00
C GLY A 22 -9.42 13.75 11.90
N ASP A 23 -8.11 13.55 12.08
CA ASP A 23 -7.10 13.94 11.10
C ASP A 23 -7.21 13.06 9.83
N PRO A 24 -7.29 13.63 8.61
CA PRO A 24 -7.42 12.89 7.38
C PRO A 24 -6.28 11.89 7.17
N LEU A 25 -6.59 10.59 7.03
CA LEU A 25 -5.63 9.51 6.77
C LEU A 25 -6.09 8.65 5.60
N LEU A 26 -5.31 8.67 4.51
CA LEU A 26 -5.53 7.83 3.35
C LEU A 26 -4.64 6.58 3.41
N LEU A 27 -5.28 5.40 3.32
CA LEU A 27 -4.62 4.11 3.31
C LEU A 27 -4.42 3.60 1.88
N VAL A 28 -3.18 3.20 1.55
CA VAL A 28 -2.78 2.69 0.23
C VAL A 28 -2.29 1.26 0.35
N MET A 29 -3.11 0.30 -0.13
CA MET A 29 -2.82 -1.13 0.02
C MET A 29 -1.81 -1.63 -1.05
N GLY A 30 -1.31 -2.85 -0.85
CA GLY A 30 -0.28 -3.49 -1.64
C GLY A 30 -0.74 -4.01 -3.01
N LEU A 31 0.17 -4.76 -3.65
CA LEU A 31 -0.01 -5.33 -4.98
C LEU A 31 -1.12 -6.40 -5.00
N GLY A 32 -2.05 -6.27 -5.95
CA GLY A 32 -3.08 -7.29 -6.21
C GLY A 32 -4.01 -7.54 -5.03
N THR A 33 -4.27 -6.50 -4.24
CA THR A 33 -5.18 -6.53 -3.10
C THR A 33 -6.11 -5.33 -3.13
N SER A 34 -7.36 -5.56 -2.74
CA SER A 34 -8.35 -4.51 -2.57
C SER A 34 -8.18 -3.78 -1.22
N ARG A 35 -8.92 -2.68 -1.03
CA ARG A 35 -9.01 -1.97 0.24
C ARG A 35 -9.49 -2.85 1.40
N PHE A 36 -10.17 -3.95 1.13
CA PHE A 36 -10.65 -4.89 2.14
C PHE A 36 -9.55 -5.67 2.87
N TRP A 37 -8.30 -5.61 2.37
CA TRP A 37 -7.14 -6.21 3.04
C TRP A 37 -6.55 -5.35 4.15
N TRP A 38 -7.10 -4.17 4.42
CA TRP A 38 -6.81 -3.46 5.64
C TRP A 38 -7.56 -4.13 6.79
N PRO A 39 -6.84 -4.68 7.82
CA PRO A 39 -7.49 -5.34 8.95
C PRO A 39 -8.37 -4.36 9.73
N ASP A 40 -9.62 -4.76 10.05
CA ASP A 40 -10.53 -3.89 10.83
C ASP A 40 -9.91 -3.47 12.15
N GLY A 41 -9.22 -4.38 12.86
CA GLY A 41 -8.55 -4.03 14.10
C GLY A 41 -7.42 -3.01 13.95
N LEU A 42 -6.71 -2.95 12.81
CA LEU A 42 -5.76 -1.86 12.55
C LEU A 42 -6.50 -0.55 12.28
N VAL A 43 -7.60 -0.59 11.53
CA VAL A 43 -8.44 0.59 11.28
C VAL A 43 -8.98 1.14 12.59
N ASP A 44 -9.50 0.27 13.47
CA ASP A 44 -9.99 0.65 14.79
C ASP A 44 -8.90 1.33 15.63
N GLU A 45 -7.68 0.79 15.63
CA GLU A 45 -6.54 1.38 16.32
C GLU A 45 -6.20 2.78 15.78
N LEU A 46 -6.31 3.00 14.47
CA LEU A 46 -6.08 4.31 13.85
C LEU A 46 -7.19 5.30 14.21
N VAL A 47 -8.45 4.88 14.14
CA VAL A 47 -9.61 5.70 14.54
C VAL A 47 -9.53 6.10 16.01
N HIS A 48 -9.21 5.17 16.92
CA HIS A 48 -9.03 5.46 18.34
C HIS A 48 -7.93 6.49 18.61
N ARG A 49 -6.94 6.61 17.70
CA ARG A 49 -5.87 7.63 17.79
C ARG A 49 -6.22 8.94 17.08
N GLY A 50 -7.49 9.13 16.74
CA GLY A 50 -8.00 10.40 16.22
C GLY A 50 -7.81 10.60 14.72
N PHE A 51 -7.58 9.54 13.94
CA PHE A 51 -7.58 9.65 12.49
C PHE A 51 -8.99 9.44 11.90
N HIS A 52 -9.30 10.20 10.86
CA HIS A 52 -10.39 9.90 9.93
C HIS A 52 -9.83 9.04 8.80
N VAL A 53 -10.20 7.77 8.79
CA VAL A 53 -9.55 6.75 7.97
C VAL A 53 -10.35 6.47 6.71
N VAL A 54 -9.72 6.61 5.56
CA VAL A 54 -10.26 6.24 4.24
C VAL A 54 -9.29 5.29 3.55
N ALA A 55 -9.83 4.25 2.92
CA ALA A 55 -9.06 3.35 2.06
C ALA A 55 -9.62 3.34 0.63
N TYR A 56 -8.76 3.12 -0.36
CA TYR A 56 -9.18 3.02 -1.75
C TYR A 56 -8.57 1.80 -2.45
N ASP A 57 -9.24 1.36 -3.51
CA ASP A 57 -8.72 0.35 -4.43
C ASP A 57 -7.86 1.05 -5.49
N GLN A 58 -6.62 0.65 -5.65
CA GLN A 58 -5.80 1.13 -6.78
C GLN A 58 -6.45 0.72 -8.11
N ARG A 59 -6.13 1.41 -9.23
CA ARG A 59 -6.53 0.92 -10.55
C ARG A 59 -6.04 -0.51 -10.75
N ASP A 60 -6.82 -1.34 -11.43
CA ASP A 60 -6.58 -2.79 -11.56
C ASP A 60 -6.70 -3.57 -10.23
N ALA A 61 -7.41 -3.03 -9.24
CA ALA A 61 -7.72 -3.73 -7.99
C ALA A 61 -9.15 -3.42 -7.53
N GLY A 62 -9.74 -4.35 -6.80
CA GLY A 62 -11.03 -4.19 -6.12
C GLY A 62 -12.17 -3.81 -7.05
N GLN A 63 -12.87 -2.75 -6.68
CA GLN A 63 -13.99 -2.19 -7.44
C GLN A 63 -13.58 -1.00 -8.32
N SER A 64 -12.30 -0.66 -8.36
CA SER A 64 -11.75 0.32 -9.30
C SER A 64 -11.74 -0.21 -10.73
N THR A 65 -11.51 0.66 -11.71
CA THR A 65 -11.43 0.25 -13.11
C THR A 65 -10.32 -0.76 -13.33
N HIS A 66 -10.68 -1.92 -13.86
CA HIS A 66 -9.77 -2.91 -14.40
C HIS A 66 -9.57 -2.65 -15.91
N LEU A 67 -8.32 -2.47 -16.31
CA LEU A 67 -8.01 -2.23 -17.73
C LEU A 67 -8.14 -3.52 -18.55
N PRO A 68 -8.53 -3.42 -19.84
CA PRO A 68 -8.68 -4.58 -20.70
C PRO A 68 -7.35 -5.33 -20.82
N ALA A 69 -7.45 -6.66 -20.84
CA ALA A 69 -6.30 -7.55 -20.90
C ALA A 69 -5.51 -7.37 -22.20
N ARG A 70 -4.41 -6.61 -22.18
CA ARG A 70 -3.34 -6.75 -23.15
C ARG A 70 -2.53 -8.02 -22.83
N ARG A 71 -1.83 -8.59 -23.82
CA ARG A 71 -0.93 -9.75 -23.59
C ARG A 71 0.19 -9.34 -22.65
N VAL A 72 0.04 -9.67 -21.37
CA VAL A 72 1.02 -9.38 -20.29
C VAL A 72 1.48 -10.74 -19.78
N GLY A 73 2.77 -10.88 -19.56
CA GLY A 73 3.34 -12.06 -18.90
C GLY A 73 3.08 -12.06 -17.39
N PRO A 74 3.63 -13.04 -16.65
CA PRO A 74 3.53 -13.06 -15.19
C PRO A 74 4.19 -11.80 -14.57
N PRO A 75 3.79 -11.37 -13.36
CA PRO A 75 4.23 -10.10 -12.74
C PRO A 75 5.75 -9.90 -12.71
N VAL A 76 6.52 -10.96 -12.49
CA VAL A 76 8.01 -10.89 -12.52
C VAL A 76 8.54 -10.57 -13.92
N ALA A 77 7.87 -11.03 -14.98
CA ALA A 77 8.28 -10.73 -16.36
C ALA A 77 7.98 -9.28 -16.74
N ALA A 78 7.03 -8.61 -16.09
CA ALA A 78 6.73 -7.20 -16.32
C ALA A 78 7.90 -6.28 -15.93
N LEU A 79 8.73 -6.70 -14.98
CA LEU A 79 9.96 -6.00 -14.60
C LEU A 79 11.04 -6.04 -15.71
N LEU A 80 10.99 -7.07 -16.57
CA LEU A 80 12.05 -7.40 -17.52
C LEU A 80 11.74 -7.01 -18.97
N ARG A 81 10.47 -6.77 -19.32
CA ARG A 81 10.05 -6.55 -20.69
C ARG A 81 9.92 -5.07 -21.04
N PRO A 82 10.44 -4.63 -22.21
CA PRO A 82 10.25 -3.27 -22.72
C PRO A 82 8.87 -3.08 -23.37
N THR A 83 7.81 -3.64 -22.78
CA THR A 83 6.44 -3.41 -23.28
C THR A 83 5.97 -2.05 -22.73
N PRO A 84 5.33 -1.19 -23.54
CA PRO A 84 4.76 0.04 -23.03
C PRO A 84 3.82 -0.30 -21.86
N PRO A 85 4.00 0.33 -20.68
CA PRO A 85 3.13 0.10 -19.54
C PRO A 85 1.70 0.55 -19.90
N ALA A 86 0.71 -0.08 -19.28
CA ALA A 86 -0.69 0.31 -19.45
C ALA A 86 -0.98 1.70 -18.85
N TYR A 87 -0.22 2.05 -17.84
CA TYR A 87 -0.20 3.31 -17.11
C TYR A 87 1.16 3.50 -16.43
N SER A 88 1.40 4.69 -15.94
CA SER A 88 2.66 5.08 -15.28
C SER A 88 2.55 5.00 -13.75
N GLY A 89 3.67 5.21 -13.07
CA GLY A 89 3.71 5.39 -11.62
C GLY A 89 3.10 6.72 -11.18
N GLU A 90 3.12 7.70 -12.08
CA GLU A 90 2.49 9.00 -11.94
C GLU A 90 0.97 8.85 -11.89
N ASP A 91 0.39 8.04 -12.79
CA ASP A 91 -1.05 7.77 -12.80
C ASP A 91 -1.53 7.15 -11.48
N LEU A 92 -0.73 6.26 -10.86
CA LEU A 92 -1.05 5.69 -9.55
C LEU A 92 -1.01 6.74 -8.43
N ALA A 93 -0.11 7.72 -8.52
CA ALA A 93 -0.05 8.81 -7.57
C ALA A 93 -1.22 9.80 -7.75
N ASP A 94 -1.58 10.11 -9.01
CA ASP A 94 -2.68 10.99 -9.35
C ASP A 94 -4.04 10.36 -8.95
N ASP A 95 -4.19 9.04 -8.98
CA ASP A 95 -5.39 8.35 -8.47
C ASP A 95 -5.61 8.59 -6.98
N ALA A 96 -4.54 8.55 -6.17
CA ALA A 96 -4.64 8.83 -4.75
C ALA A 96 -5.07 10.28 -4.49
N VAL A 97 -4.56 11.23 -5.27
CA VAL A 97 -4.97 12.64 -5.19
C VAL A 97 -6.42 12.82 -5.60
N ALA A 98 -6.89 12.15 -6.65
CA ALA A 98 -8.29 12.18 -7.05
C ALA A 98 -9.24 11.70 -5.93
N VAL A 99 -8.79 10.74 -5.10
CA VAL A 99 -9.56 10.33 -3.90
C VAL A 99 -9.60 11.46 -2.86
N LEU A 100 -8.47 12.15 -2.61
CA LEU A 100 -8.47 13.32 -1.71
C LEU A 100 -9.43 14.41 -2.20
N ASP A 101 -9.44 14.69 -3.51
CA ASP A 101 -10.33 15.67 -4.11
C ASP A 101 -11.81 15.28 -3.95
N ALA A 102 -12.14 14.01 -4.18
CA ALA A 102 -13.51 13.50 -4.00
C ALA A 102 -13.98 13.53 -2.53
N LEU A 103 -13.05 13.53 -1.58
CA LEU A 103 -13.31 13.68 -0.14
C LEU A 103 -13.40 15.15 0.29
N GLY A 104 -12.94 16.10 -0.54
CA GLY A 104 -12.76 17.49 -0.16
C GLY A 104 -11.57 17.69 0.80
N TRP A 105 -10.62 16.77 0.81
CA TRP A 105 -9.43 16.85 1.65
C TRP A 105 -8.33 17.60 0.91
N GLU A 106 -8.01 18.80 1.37
CA GLU A 106 -6.91 19.58 0.82
C GLU A 106 -5.57 18.84 1.01
N ARG A 107 -5.37 18.27 2.18
CA ARG A 107 -4.17 17.50 2.56
C ARG A 107 -4.56 16.32 3.44
N ALA A 108 -3.74 15.26 3.40
CA ALA A 108 -3.93 14.09 4.26
C ALA A 108 -2.59 13.50 4.74
N HIS A 109 -2.64 12.75 5.84
CA HIS A 109 -1.63 11.78 6.18
C HIS A 109 -1.75 10.60 5.20
N LEU A 110 -0.63 10.06 4.73
CA LEU A 110 -0.63 8.88 3.86
C LEU A 110 0.00 7.71 4.59
N PHE A 111 -0.67 6.57 4.60
CA PHE A 111 -0.09 5.31 5.05
C PHE A 111 -0.17 4.26 3.96
N GLY A 112 0.98 3.89 3.41
CA GLY A 112 1.09 2.88 2.36
C GLY A 112 1.79 1.61 2.83
N HIS A 113 1.20 0.44 2.50
CA HIS A 113 1.79 -0.86 2.77
C HIS A 113 2.32 -1.51 1.49
N SER A 114 3.52 -2.11 1.53
CA SER A 114 4.11 -2.84 0.40
C SER A 114 4.19 -1.96 -0.86
N MET A 115 3.57 -2.36 -1.98
CA MET A 115 3.47 -1.53 -3.18
C MET A 115 2.73 -0.21 -2.91
N GLY A 116 1.74 -0.21 -2.01
CA GLY A 116 1.07 1.02 -1.59
C GLY A 116 2.02 2.03 -0.92
N GLY A 117 3.03 1.54 -0.18
CA GLY A 117 4.09 2.40 0.35
C GLY A 117 4.95 3.04 -0.74
N LEU A 118 5.19 2.33 -1.84
CA LEU A 118 5.86 2.86 -3.01
C LEU A 118 4.99 3.93 -3.70
N VAL A 119 3.68 3.71 -3.82
CA VAL A 119 2.74 4.70 -4.38
C VAL A 119 2.67 5.93 -3.47
N ALA A 120 2.55 5.77 -2.15
CA ALA A 120 2.52 6.89 -1.21
C ALA A 120 3.79 7.76 -1.28
N GLN A 121 4.98 7.17 -1.47
CA GLN A 121 6.22 7.90 -1.72
C GLN A 121 6.11 8.75 -3.00
N ARG A 122 5.53 8.20 -4.06
CA ARG A 122 5.34 8.92 -5.35
C ARG A 122 4.37 10.07 -5.23
N VAL A 123 3.28 9.90 -4.45
CA VAL A 123 2.37 11.01 -4.11
C VAL A 123 3.15 12.13 -3.40
N ALA A 124 3.94 11.79 -2.39
CA ALA A 124 4.71 12.78 -1.63
C ALA A 124 5.80 13.50 -2.46
N ILE A 125 6.31 12.86 -3.53
CA ILE A 125 7.26 13.50 -4.46
C ILE A 125 6.55 14.40 -5.47
N ARG A 126 5.39 13.98 -5.97
CA ARG A 126 4.68 14.61 -7.09
C ARG A 126 3.72 15.71 -6.62
N HIS A 127 3.11 15.52 -5.45
CA HIS A 127 2.10 16.39 -4.85
C HIS A 127 2.43 16.68 -3.37
N PRO A 128 3.61 17.28 -3.09
CA PRO A 128 4.05 17.51 -1.71
C PRO A 128 3.08 18.38 -0.91
N GLU A 129 2.36 19.29 -1.57
CA GLU A 129 1.33 20.15 -0.96
C GLU A 129 0.10 19.37 -0.46
N ARG A 130 -0.13 18.15 -0.98
CA ARG A 130 -1.28 17.30 -0.62
C ARG A 130 -0.97 16.35 0.54
N VAL A 131 0.30 16.28 1.00
CA VAL A 131 0.76 15.31 1.99
C VAL A 131 1.11 16.01 3.30
N GLN A 132 0.43 15.66 4.39
CA GLN A 132 0.76 16.12 5.75
C GLN A 132 1.94 15.33 6.31
N THR A 133 1.84 14.00 6.31
CA THR A 133 2.93 13.08 6.65
C THR A 133 2.90 11.88 5.73
N LEU A 134 4.05 11.25 5.54
CA LEU A 134 4.19 10.00 4.82
C LEU A 134 4.58 8.87 5.78
N ALA A 135 3.76 7.82 5.85
CA ALA A 135 4.14 6.56 6.50
C ALA A 135 4.19 5.44 5.47
N THR A 136 5.24 4.63 5.50
CA THR A 136 5.38 3.45 4.65
C THR A 136 5.68 2.22 5.49
N SER A 137 5.07 1.09 5.15
CA SER A 137 5.33 -0.20 5.79
C SER A 137 5.75 -1.23 4.77
N SER A 138 6.88 -1.91 5.03
CA SER A 138 7.37 -3.01 4.18
C SER A 138 7.37 -2.66 2.69
N ALA A 139 7.93 -1.51 2.34
CA ALA A 139 8.00 -0.98 0.98
C ALA A 139 9.44 -1.00 0.43
N VAL A 140 9.55 -0.82 -0.88
CA VAL A 140 10.84 -0.56 -1.55
C VAL A 140 10.96 0.93 -1.90
N PRO A 141 12.18 1.46 -2.10
CA PRO A 141 12.38 2.81 -2.60
C PRO A 141 11.67 3.01 -3.95
N SER A 142 10.87 4.07 -4.08
CA SER A 142 10.02 4.31 -5.26
C SER A 142 10.79 4.76 -6.50
N ASP A 143 12.01 5.22 -6.32
CA ASP A 143 12.92 5.67 -7.37
C ASP A 143 13.88 4.57 -7.87
N VAL A 144 13.80 3.36 -7.30
CA VAL A 144 14.58 2.22 -7.77
C VAL A 144 14.08 1.77 -9.15
N LYS A 145 15.03 1.51 -10.07
CA LYS A 145 14.73 1.20 -11.48
C LYS A 145 15.14 -0.22 -11.87
N GLY A 146 14.27 -0.83 -12.70
CA GLY A 146 14.55 -2.11 -13.34
C GLY A 146 14.91 -3.22 -12.36
N LEU A 147 15.95 -3.98 -12.69
CA LEU A 147 16.39 -5.14 -11.89
C LEU A 147 16.98 -4.77 -10.53
N SER A 148 17.31 -3.50 -10.29
CA SER A 148 17.87 -3.08 -9.00
C SER A 148 16.87 -3.29 -7.84
N VAL A 149 15.58 -3.41 -8.11
CA VAL A 149 14.56 -3.77 -7.11
C VAL A 149 14.83 -5.15 -6.49
N LEU A 150 15.45 -6.07 -7.24
CA LEU A 150 15.72 -7.44 -6.78
C LEU A 150 16.71 -7.48 -5.60
N ARG A 151 17.49 -6.44 -5.37
CA ARG A 151 18.34 -6.35 -4.17
C ARG A 151 17.54 -6.31 -2.87
N TYR A 152 16.28 -5.88 -2.93
CA TYR A 152 15.39 -5.77 -1.79
C TYR A 152 14.46 -6.98 -1.64
N VAL A 153 14.20 -7.69 -2.73
CA VAL A 153 13.23 -8.79 -2.77
C VAL A 153 13.93 -10.12 -2.48
N ARG A 154 13.27 -10.97 -1.69
CA ARG A 154 13.68 -12.35 -1.46
C ARG A 154 13.01 -13.25 -2.49
N LEU A 155 13.78 -14.07 -3.20
CA LEU A 155 13.24 -14.88 -4.31
C LEU A 155 12.37 -16.07 -3.84
N ALA A 156 12.66 -16.63 -2.66
CA ALA A 156 11.96 -17.82 -2.17
C ALA A 156 10.43 -17.62 -2.05
N PRO A 157 9.90 -16.50 -1.50
CA PRO A 157 8.46 -16.24 -1.51
C PRO A 157 7.87 -16.12 -2.93
N LEU A 158 8.59 -15.51 -3.87
CA LEU A 158 8.11 -15.38 -5.25
C LEU A 158 7.94 -16.75 -5.92
N VAL A 159 8.87 -17.68 -5.69
CA VAL A 159 8.77 -19.07 -6.17
C VAL A 159 7.59 -19.79 -5.51
N ARG A 160 7.34 -19.52 -4.21
CA ARG A 160 6.17 -20.09 -3.51
C ARG A 160 4.87 -19.57 -4.05
N PHE A 161 4.74 -18.26 -4.30
CA PHE A 161 3.57 -17.66 -4.93
C PHE A 161 3.28 -18.27 -6.31
N ALA A 162 4.31 -18.43 -7.14
CA ALA A 162 4.17 -18.99 -8.48
C ALA A 162 3.68 -20.46 -8.49
N ARG A 163 3.78 -21.15 -7.35
CA ARG A 163 3.32 -22.54 -7.18
C ARG A 163 1.94 -22.66 -6.56
N LEU A 164 1.30 -21.54 -6.17
CA LEU A 164 -0.05 -21.58 -5.61
C LEU A 164 -1.07 -21.86 -6.71
N HIS A 165 -1.78 -22.97 -6.57
CA HIS A 165 -2.87 -23.36 -7.45
C HIS A 165 -4.03 -23.85 -6.59
N TYR A 166 -5.13 -23.14 -6.61
CA TYR A 166 -6.35 -23.46 -5.88
C TYR A 166 -7.56 -23.35 -6.80
N PRO A 167 -8.60 -24.19 -6.66
CA PRO A 167 -9.79 -24.12 -7.49
C PRO A 167 -10.50 -22.76 -7.33
N GLU A 168 -11.23 -22.33 -8.37
CA GLU A 168 -12.03 -21.10 -8.34
C GLU A 168 -13.37 -21.38 -7.65
N THR A 169 -13.32 -21.53 -6.33
CA THR A 169 -14.44 -21.77 -5.44
C THR A 169 -14.25 -20.98 -4.15
N PRO A 170 -15.32 -20.67 -3.39
CA PRO A 170 -15.18 -19.96 -2.11
C PRO A 170 -14.16 -20.60 -1.15
N GLN A 171 -14.12 -21.94 -1.09
CA GLN A 171 -13.14 -22.67 -0.28
C GLN A 171 -11.72 -22.54 -0.84
N GLY A 172 -11.59 -22.55 -2.18
CA GLY A 172 -10.32 -22.35 -2.86
C GLY A 172 -9.78 -20.93 -2.69
N ASP A 173 -10.65 -19.92 -2.67
CA ASP A 173 -10.27 -18.51 -2.43
C ASP A 173 -9.76 -18.33 -0.99
N LEU A 174 -10.47 -18.89 -0.01
CA LEU A 174 -10.00 -18.88 1.37
C LEU A 174 -8.66 -19.61 1.54
N ALA A 175 -8.52 -20.79 0.95
CA ALA A 175 -7.27 -21.56 1.00
C ALA A 175 -6.11 -20.81 0.33
N LEU A 176 -6.36 -20.10 -0.78
CA LEU A 176 -5.38 -19.24 -1.45
C LEU A 176 -4.97 -18.08 -0.53
N ALA A 177 -5.93 -17.37 0.07
CA ALA A 177 -5.67 -16.28 0.98
C ALA A 177 -4.83 -16.71 2.20
N VAL A 178 -5.16 -17.85 2.81
CA VAL A 178 -4.37 -18.47 3.90
C VAL A 178 -2.94 -18.77 3.43
N ALA A 179 -2.78 -19.35 2.23
CA ALA A 179 -1.47 -19.67 1.69
C ALA A 179 -0.63 -18.43 1.43
N VAL A 180 -1.24 -17.36 0.89
CA VAL A 180 -0.61 -16.05 0.68
C VAL A 180 -0.18 -15.45 2.02
N ALA A 181 -1.08 -15.39 2.99
CA ALA A 181 -0.78 -14.86 4.32
C ALA A 181 0.35 -15.63 5.03
N ARG A 182 0.38 -16.97 4.90
CA ARG A 182 1.47 -17.81 5.42
C ARG A 182 2.82 -17.55 4.76
N ILE A 183 2.83 -17.22 3.46
CA ILE A 183 4.07 -16.85 2.77
C ILE A 183 4.57 -15.49 3.25
N LEU A 184 3.66 -14.57 3.58
CA LEU A 184 3.94 -13.20 4.00
C LEU A 184 4.17 -13.07 5.52
N ALA A 185 3.71 -14.02 6.31
CA ALA A 185 3.88 -14.00 7.76
C ALA A 185 5.35 -14.16 8.17
N ALA A 186 5.70 -13.65 9.33
CA ALA A 186 7.03 -13.89 9.93
C ALA A 186 7.29 -15.39 10.06
N PRO A 187 8.51 -15.87 9.79
CA PRO A 187 8.87 -17.28 9.95
C PRO A 187 8.55 -17.79 11.35
N GLY A 188 7.80 -18.89 11.42
CA GLY A 188 7.32 -19.51 12.67
C GLY A 188 5.97 -18.98 13.17
N ARG A 189 5.41 -17.92 12.59
CA ARG A 189 4.05 -17.48 12.91
C ARG A 189 3.04 -18.42 12.25
N ARG A 190 2.08 -18.88 13.05
CA ARG A 190 0.93 -19.64 12.55
C ARG A 190 -0.10 -18.64 11.99
N ILE A 191 -0.63 -18.96 10.83
CA ILE A 191 -1.76 -18.31 10.20
C ILE A 191 -2.80 -19.39 9.91
N ASP A 192 -4.02 -19.15 10.31
CA ASP A 192 -5.16 -20.02 10.03
C ASP A 192 -6.28 -19.24 9.27
N GLU A 193 -7.43 -19.87 9.14
CA GLU A 193 -8.53 -19.27 8.36
C GLU A 193 -9.13 -18.03 9.03
N SER A 194 -9.14 -17.95 10.37
CA SER A 194 -9.71 -16.81 11.09
C SER A 194 -8.92 -15.53 10.84
N ASP A 195 -7.61 -15.63 10.57
CA ASP A 195 -6.76 -14.46 10.30
C ASP A 195 -7.06 -13.76 8.96
N VAL A 196 -7.72 -14.47 8.03
CA VAL A 196 -7.93 -13.97 6.65
C VAL A 196 -9.39 -14.04 6.18
N ARG A 197 -10.26 -14.74 6.92
CA ARG A 197 -11.66 -14.97 6.53
C ARG A 197 -12.41 -13.68 6.29
N GLU A 198 -12.22 -12.70 7.15
CA GLU A 198 -12.85 -11.38 7.04
C GLU A 198 -12.57 -10.72 5.67
N PHE A 199 -11.32 -10.75 5.21
CA PHE A 199 -10.92 -10.14 3.92
C PHE A 199 -11.57 -10.88 2.76
N VAL A 200 -11.54 -12.23 2.80
CA VAL A 200 -12.13 -13.09 1.76
C VAL A 200 -13.63 -12.92 1.67
N ASP A 201 -14.32 -12.87 2.81
CA ASP A 201 -15.77 -12.71 2.86
C ASP A 201 -16.20 -11.32 2.32
N LYS A 202 -15.44 -10.25 2.64
CA LYS A 202 -15.65 -8.92 2.09
C LYS A 202 -15.43 -8.89 0.57
N GLU A 203 -14.33 -9.47 0.08
CA GLU A 203 -14.06 -9.57 -1.37
C GLU A 203 -15.13 -10.37 -2.09
N ALA A 204 -15.53 -11.52 -1.55
CA ALA A 204 -16.59 -12.37 -2.13
C ALA A 204 -17.93 -11.64 -2.22
N ALA A 205 -18.33 -10.88 -1.18
CA ALA A 205 -19.55 -10.08 -1.17
C ALA A 205 -19.56 -9.03 -2.30
N HIS A 206 -18.40 -8.60 -2.78
CA HIS A 206 -18.22 -7.61 -3.84
C HIS A 206 -17.76 -8.21 -5.17
N ARG A 207 -17.66 -9.55 -5.27
CA ARG A 207 -17.20 -10.29 -6.45
C ARG A 207 -15.78 -9.91 -6.89
N ILE A 208 -14.90 -9.68 -5.92
CA ILE A 208 -13.49 -9.37 -6.12
C ILE A 208 -12.67 -10.67 -6.03
N ALA A 209 -11.66 -10.80 -6.89
CA ALA A 209 -10.75 -11.94 -6.90
C ALA A 209 -9.33 -11.52 -7.33
N ASP A 210 -8.83 -10.43 -6.76
CA ASP A 210 -7.59 -9.75 -7.19
C ASP A 210 -6.35 -10.64 -7.15
N PHE A 211 -6.24 -11.54 -6.16
CA PHE A 211 -5.13 -12.50 -6.11
C PHE A 211 -5.05 -13.43 -7.31
N ARG A 212 -6.14 -13.62 -8.04
CA ARG A 212 -6.18 -14.44 -9.26
C ARG A 212 -5.87 -13.65 -10.53
N ASP A 213 -6.01 -12.32 -10.50
CA ASP A 213 -5.76 -11.48 -11.68
C ASP A 213 -4.27 -11.13 -11.83
N GLN A 214 -3.49 -12.12 -12.27
CA GLN A 214 -2.07 -11.93 -12.57
C GLN A 214 -1.82 -10.88 -13.65
N LYS A 215 -2.80 -10.59 -14.53
CA LYS A 215 -2.66 -9.57 -15.58
C LYS A 215 -2.76 -8.17 -14.97
N ALA A 216 -3.71 -7.95 -14.07
CA ALA A 216 -3.82 -6.71 -13.30
C ALA A 216 -2.55 -6.45 -12.48
N GLN A 217 -2.11 -7.45 -11.72
CA GLN A 217 -0.86 -7.37 -10.95
C GLN A 217 0.36 -7.07 -11.83
N SER A 218 0.43 -7.65 -13.02
CA SER A 218 1.53 -7.39 -13.97
C SER A 218 1.50 -5.95 -14.49
N ARG A 219 0.32 -5.36 -14.69
CA ARG A 219 0.18 -3.95 -15.08
C ARG A 219 0.62 -3.03 -13.95
N GLN A 220 0.22 -3.32 -12.71
CA GLN A 220 0.62 -2.57 -11.53
C GLN A 220 2.14 -2.59 -11.34
N VAL A 221 2.78 -3.76 -11.40
CA VAL A 221 4.25 -3.91 -11.32
C VAL A 221 4.95 -3.21 -12.49
N GLY A 222 4.34 -3.22 -13.67
CA GLY A 222 4.87 -2.60 -14.89
C GLY A 222 4.78 -1.07 -14.93
N ALA A 223 4.08 -0.44 -13.99
CA ALA A 223 3.88 1.01 -13.91
C ALA A 223 5.23 1.71 -13.61
N LYS A 224 5.85 2.28 -14.65
CA LYS A 224 7.16 2.94 -14.54
C LYS A 224 7.02 4.31 -13.89
N TRP A 225 7.99 4.65 -13.06
CA TRP A 225 8.15 5.97 -12.45
C TRP A 225 9.18 6.80 -13.19
N HIS A 226 8.83 8.04 -13.58
CA HIS A 226 9.71 9.00 -14.26
C HIS A 226 9.95 10.25 -13.40
N GLY A 227 9.29 10.34 -12.24
CA GLY A 227 9.41 11.45 -11.31
C GLY A 227 10.76 11.52 -10.59
N GLY A 228 10.77 12.38 -9.57
CA GLY A 228 12.00 12.68 -8.82
C GLY A 228 12.43 11.56 -7.86
N PRO A 229 13.64 11.70 -7.27
CA PRO A 229 14.15 10.81 -6.24
C PRO A 229 13.47 11.04 -4.89
N LEU A 230 13.63 10.09 -3.97
CA LEU A 230 13.13 10.15 -2.60
C LEU A 230 13.56 11.39 -1.81
N ALA A 231 14.75 11.95 -2.14
CA ALA A 231 15.26 13.17 -1.51
C ALA A 231 14.38 14.41 -1.74
N ARG A 232 13.39 14.35 -2.66
CA ARG A 232 12.39 15.40 -2.88
C ARG A 232 11.22 15.36 -1.91
N ILE A 233 11.09 14.32 -1.10
CA ILE A 233 10.02 14.22 -0.10
C ILE A 233 10.32 15.24 1.01
N THR A 234 9.41 16.18 1.20
CA THR A 234 9.50 17.24 2.22
C THR A 234 8.60 16.97 3.41
N ALA A 235 7.57 16.13 3.25
CA ALA A 235 6.67 15.75 4.34
C ALA A 235 7.43 14.95 5.41
N PRO A 236 7.14 15.16 6.70
CA PRO A 236 7.67 14.31 7.77
C PRO A 236 7.36 12.84 7.48
N ALA A 237 8.38 11.99 7.49
CA ALA A 237 8.26 10.63 7.02
C ALA A 237 8.55 9.59 8.10
N LEU A 238 7.75 8.51 8.09
CA LEU A 238 7.91 7.32 8.92
C LEU A 238 8.12 6.10 8.01
N VAL A 239 9.17 5.35 8.26
CA VAL A 239 9.47 4.11 7.56
C VAL A 239 9.37 2.95 8.52
N LEU A 240 8.33 2.14 8.39
CA LEU A 240 8.08 0.93 9.17
C LEU A 240 8.55 -0.30 8.39
N HIS A 241 9.12 -1.29 9.07
CA HIS A 241 9.47 -2.57 8.45
C HIS A 241 9.55 -3.69 9.47
N GLY A 242 9.00 -4.86 9.12
CA GLY A 242 9.11 -6.03 9.98
C GLY A 242 10.52 -6.63 9.98
N SER A 243 11.10 -6.87 11.16
CA SER A 243 12.46 -7.43 11.26
C SER A 243 12.57 -8.84 10.66
N ARG A 244 11.45 -9.54 10.52
CA ARG A 244 11.34 -10.90 9.99
C ARG A 244 10.49 -10.97 8.71
N ASP A 245 10.43 -9.87 7.95
CA ASP A 245 9.73 -9.84 6.67
C ASP A 245 10.33 -10.88 5.71
N PRO A 246 9.52 -11.89 5.30
CA PRO A 246 10.02 -12.95 4.42
C PRO A 246 10.13 -12.53 2.97
N LEU A 247 9.42 -11.45 2.55
CA LEU A 247 9.35 -10.98 1.17
C LEU A 247 10.38 -9.89 0.88
N LEU A 248 10.45 -8.87 1.73
CA LEU A 248 11.34 -7.74 1.55
C LEU A 248 12.46 -7.72 2.61
N ARG A 249 13.62 -7.26 2.21
CA ARG A 249 14.78 -7.10 3.09
C ARG A 249 14.68 -5.79 3.85
N VAL A 250 15.08 -5.77 5.10
CA VAL A 250 15.17 -4.56 5.94
C VAL A 250 16.02 -3.46 5.31
N SER A 251 16.97 -3.82 4.41
CA SER A 251 17.74 -2.84 3.65
C SER A 251 16.88 -1.89 2.83
N ALA A 252 15.70 -2.32 2.35
CA ALA A 252 14.76 -1.43 1.65
C ALA A 252 14.34 -0.25 2.54
N ALA A 253 13.92 -0.55 3.78
CA ALA A 253 13.51 0.48 4.73
C ALA A 253 14.66 1.40 5.13
N ARG A 254 15.87 0.84 5.31
CA ARG A 254 17.07 1.63 5.60
C ARG A 254 17.43 2.59 4.48
N ASP A 255 17.34 2.12 3.24
CA ASP A 255 17.64 2.94 2.07
C ASP A 255 16.57 4.03 1.86
N ILE A 256 15.28 3.75 2.11
CA ILE A 256 14.23 4.78 2.11
C ILE A 256 14.54 5.83 3.18
N ALA A 257 14.78 5.40 4.42
CA ALA A 257 15.01 6.32 5.53
C ALA A 257 16.28 7.16 5.36
N ALA A 258 17.32 6.61 4.72
CA ALA A 258 18.55 7.34 4.41
C ALA A 258 18.36 8.35 3.28
N ALA A 259 17.45 8.07 2.32
CA ALA A 259 17.22 8.92 1.17
C ALA A 259 16.21 10.06 1.43
N VAL A 260 15.25 9.86 2.37
CA VAL A 260 14.24 10.86 2.71
C VAL A 260 14.72 11.75 3.85
N PRO A 261 14.85 13.07 3.66
CA PRO A 261 15.35 13.98 4.70
C PRO A 261 14.50 13.90 5.98
N GLY A 262 15.15 13.70 7.12
CA GLY A 262 14.47 13.68 8.43
C GLY A 262 13.55 12.48 8.68
N ALA A 263 13.57 11.47 7.82
CA ALA A 263 12.73 10.28 7.99
C ALA A 263 13.07 9.51 9.27
N ARG A 264 12.02 9.09 9.99
CA ARG A 264 12.14 8.19 11.13
C ARG A 264 12.05 6.74 10.65
N LEU A 265 13.00 5.91 11.04
CA LEU A 265 13.00 4.47 10.78
C LEU A 265 12.57 3.70 12.04
N ARG A 266 11.58 2.81 11.89
CA ARG A 266 11.15 1.88 12.92
C ARG A 266 11.18 0.45 12.39
N ILE A 267 12.14 -0.36 12.83
CA ILE A 267 12.14 -1.80 12.58
C ILE A 267 11.35 -2.47 13.69
N VAL A 268 10.22 -3.11 13.34
CA VAL A 268 9.33 -3.76 14.29
C VAL A 268 9.81 -5.18 14.57
N PRO A 269 10.22 -5.50 15.81
CA PRO A 269 10.76 -6.81 16.16
C PRO A 269 9.72 -7.92 15.92
N GLY A 270 10.14 -9.03 15.31
CA GLY A 270 9.30 -10.20 15.10
C GLY A 270 8.26 -10.06 13.98
N ALA A 271 7.94 -8.85 13.50
CA ALA A 271 6.95 -8.64 12.45
C ALA A 271 7.39 -9.20 11.10
N GLY A 272 6.41 -9.74 10.34
CA GLY A 272 6.56 -10.17 8.95
C GLY A 272 6.15 -9.09 7.94
N HIS A 273 5.78 -9.56 6.73
CA HIS A 273 5.15 -8.70 5.72
C HIS A 273 3.64 -8.61 5.92
N PHE A 274 2.99 -9.67 6.40
CA PHE A 274 1.57 -9.69 6.70
C PHE A 274 1.25 -8.78 7.90
N LEU A 275 0.19 -7.96 7.80
CA LEU A 275 -0.27 -7.02 8.82
C LEU A 275 -1.03 -7.76 9.94
N ALA A 276 -0.32 -8.49 10.76
CA ALA A 276 -0.89 -9.30 11.83
C ALA A 276 -1.22 -8.46 13.08
N GLY A 277 -2.18 -8.93 13.90
CA GLY A 277 -2.75 -8.18 15.02
C GLY A 277 -1.75 -7.67 16.07
N ASP A 278 -0.62 -8.35 16.23
CA ASP A 278 0.43 -7.96 17.18
C ASP A 278 1.21 -6.68 16.82
N VAL A 279 1.04 -6.17 15.59
CA VAL A 279 1.70 -4.92 15.15
C VAL A 279 0.77 -3.72 15.10
N TRP A 280 -0.55 -3.89 15.14
CA TRP A 280 -1.51 -2.83 14.86
C TRP A 280 -1.38 -1.63 15.79
N ALA A 281 -1.38 -1.87 17.10
CA ALA A 281 -1.20 -0.79 18.09
C ALA A 281 0.14 -0.06 17.88
N THR A 282 1.24 -0.80 17.64
CA THR A 282 2.55 -0.21 17.38
C THR A 282 2.51 0.68 16.12
N TYR A 283 1.87 0.22 15.05
CA TYR A 283 1.78 1.00 13.80
C TYR A 283 0.97 2.27 14.02
N ALA A 284 -0.17 2.17 14.68
CA ALA A 284 -1.04 3.31 14.95
C ALA A 284 -0.36 4.34 15.88
N ASP A 285 0.37 3.91 16.93
CA ASP A 285 1.15 4.80 17.82
C ASP A 285 2.25 5.55 17.06
N GLU A 286 2.98 4.84 16.20
CA GLU A 286 4.05 5.43 15.40
C GLU A 286 3.51 6.44 14.38
N LEU A 287 2.35 6.13 13.72
CA LEU A 287 1.67 7.06 12.82
C LEU A 287 1.23 8.33 13.59
N ARG A 288 0.58 8.17 14.75
CA ARG A 288 0.16 9.30 15.58
C ARG A 288 1.34 10.17 15.98
N THR A 289 2.44 9.54 16.44
CA THR A 289 3.66 10.25 16.82
C THR A 289 4.22 11.14 15.69
N VAL A 290 4.13 10.72 14.45
CA VAL A 290 4.62 11.53 13.32
C VAL A 290 3.60 12.59 12.91
N ALA A 291 2.31 12.29 13.00
CA ALA A 291 1.24 13.26 12.72
C ALA A 291 1.27 14.43 13.72
N ASP A 292 1.49 14.18 15.01
CA ASP A 292 1.57 15.23 16.06
C ASP A 292 2.69 16.23 15.80
N ARG A 293 3.80 15.80 15.20
CA ARG A 293 4.91 16.71 14.84
C ARG A 293 4.52 17.79 13.83
N VAL A 294 3.51 17.55 13.02
CA VAL A 294 2.99 18.55 12.06
C VAL A 294 2.07 19.53 12.76
N ALA A 295 1.28 19.05 13.73
CA ALA A 295 0.39 19.90 14.51
C ALA A 295 1.16 20.92 15.37
N ASP A 296 2.36 20.54 15.85
CA ASP A 296 3.22 21.38 16.70
C ASP A 296 4.08 22.38 15.88
N GLN A 297 4.15 22.27 14.55
CA GLN A 297 4.85 23.27 13.74
C GLN A 297 3.97 24.52 13.60
N PRO A 298 4.46 25.72 14.03
CA PRO A 298 3.71 26.96 13.84
C PRO A 298 3.41 27.10 12.35
N ARG A 299 2.12 27.27 12.00
CA ARG A 299 1.73 27.65 10.65
C ARG A 299 2.47 28.92 10.32
N THR A 300 3.52 28.84 9.49
CA THR A 300 4.11 30.04 8.91
C THR A 300 3.00 30.77 8.17
N ALA A 301 2.56 31.90 8.73
CA ALA A 301 1.65 32.78 8.06
C ALA A 301 2.29 33.11 6.69
N CYS A 302 1.58 32.84 5.62
CA CYS A 302 1.88 33.49 4.34
C CYS A 302 1.71 34.98 4.61
N GLU A 303 2.82 35.70 4.67
CA GLU A 303 2.81 37.14 4.55
C GLU A 303 2.32 37.46 3.13
N ASP A 304 1.24 38.24 3.10
CA ASP A 304 0.59 38.77 1.90
C ASP A 304 1.54 39.60 1.01
#